data_8e471f940f14d22395f50b1f8c87c560
#
_entry.id   8e471f940f14d22395f50b1f8c87c560
#
_cell.length_a   1.000
_cell.length_b   1.000
_cell.length_c   1.000
_cell.angle_alpha   90.00
_cell.angle_beta   90.00
_cell.angle_gamma   90.00
#
_symmetry.space_group_name_H-M   'P 1'
#
loop_
_entity.id
_entity.type
_entity.pdbx_description
1 polymer ?
#
loop_
_entity_poly.entity_id
_entity_poly.type
_entity_poly.pdbx_seq_one_letter_code
_entity_poly.pdbx_strand_id
1 'polypeptide(L)'
;MVEHNSQKDKYVTFKSGNEFFGLKIEYVNEIIVFQEITEIPESEDYVKGLINLRGKIIPVIDVRLRFKQEPFEYNDRTCIIVINVRDLVVGLIVEKIAEVVEITEENILPSPKMGKADASDNKYVYAIGKVGDDVKLLLDPERLLNDEELSSLDNKLELDEDYEEGDE
;
A
#
# COMPACT_ATOMS: atom_id res chain seq x y z
N MET A 1 13.66 22.98 -16.41
CA MET A 1 12.58 23.43 -15.54
C MET A 1 12.42 22.56 -14.35
N VAL A 2 12.43 23.19 -13.23
CA VAL A 2 12.45 22.50 -11.95
C VAL A 2 11.10 21.88 -11.59
N GLU A 3 10.03 22.49 -12.06
CA GLU A 3 8.69 22.05 -11.71
C GLU A 3 8.36 20.63 -12.14
N HIS A 4 8.97 20.17 -13.20
CA HIS A 4 8.70 18.82 -13.68
C HIS A 4 9.12 17.75 -12.70
N ASN A 5 10.05 18.10 -11.82
CA ASN A 5 10.61 17.16 -10.87
C ASN A 5 10.12 17.38 -9.46
N SER A 6 9.05 18.18 -9.31
CA SER A 6 8.56 18.51 -7.97
C SER A 6 8.13 17.28 -7.17
N GLN A 7 7.68 16.21 -7.85
CA GLN A 7 7.29 14.97 -7.19
C GLN A 7 8.37 13.90 -7.23
N LYS A 8 9.45 14.17 -7.95
CA LYS A 8 10.57 13.23 -8.01
C LYS A 8 11.21 13.12 -6.63
N ASP A 9 11.61 11.93 -6.27
CA ASP A 9 12.28 11.64 -5.01
C ASP A 9 11.42 11.85 -3.78
N LYS A 10 10.12 12.11 -3.94
CA LYS A 10 9.23 12.27 -2.80
C LYS A 10 8.55 10.98 -2.44
N TYR A 11 8.42 10.76 -1.14
CA TYR A 11 7.84 9.55 -0.60
C TYR A 11 6.85 9.91 0.49
N VAL A 12 5.71 9.23 0.49
CA VAL A 12 4.79 9.26 1.62
C VAL A 12 5.29 8.22 2.60
N THR A 13 5.51 8.62 3.85
CA THR A 13 5.96 7.67 4.86
C THR A 13 4.83 7.37 5.83
N PHE A 14 4.80 6.15 6.31
CA PHE A 14 3.79 5.70 7.25
C PHE A 14 4.39 4.67 8.21
N LYS A 15 3.73 4.52 9.33
CA LYS A 15 4.16 3.58 10.35
C LYS A 15 3.41 2.26 10.22
N SER A 16 4.13 1.16 10.37
CA SER A 16 3.53 -0.17 10.49
C SER A 16 4.37 -0.95 11.49
N GLY A 17 3.77 -1.29 12.62
CA GLY A 17 4.51 -1.89 13.73
C GLY A 17 5.52 -0.89 14.28
N ASN A 18 6.75 -1.31 14.38
CA ASN A 18 7.83 -0.47 14.90
C ASN A 18 8.65 0.20 13.80
N GLU A 19 8.26 0.00 12.55
CA GLU A 19 9.03 0.46 11.42
C GLU A 19 8.30 1.55 10.65
N PHE A 20 9.08 2.36 9.94
CA PHE A 20 8.52 3.37 9.03
C PHE A 20 8.82 2.95 7.61
N PHE A 21 7.80 3.01 6.79
CA PHE A 21 7.87 2.63 5.38
C PHE A 21 7.67 3.84 4.50
N GLY A 22 8.24 3.78 3.30
CA GLY A 22 8.09 4.85 2.32
C GLY A 22 7.53 4.31 1.02
N LEU A 23 6.70 5.10 0.40
CA LEU A 23 6.03 4.75 -0.85
C LEU A 23 6.16 5.95 -1.78
N LYS A 24 6.68 5.73 -2.98
CA LYS A 24 6.84 6.83 -3.95
C LYS A 24 5.51 7.53 -4.17
N ILE A 25 5.53 8.84 -4.07
CA ILE A 25 4.31 9.64 -4.15
C ILE A 25 3.62 9.49 -5.52
N GLU A 26 4.38 9.15 -6.55
CA GLU A 26 3.80 8.97 -7.88
C GLU A 26 2.78 7.84 -7.96
N TYR A 27 2.84 6.89 -7.03
CA TYR A 27 1.84 5.81 -6.95
C TYR A 27 0.60 6.22 -6.18
N VAL A 28 0.67 7.30 -5.42
CA VAL A 28 -0.39 7.66 -4.48
C VAL A 28 -1.43 8.56 -5.16
N ASN A 29 -2.66 8.08 -5.24
CA ASN A 29 -3.77 8.90 -5.73
C ASN A 29 -4.25 9.85 -4.65
N GLU A 30 -4.46 9.34 -3.45
CA GLU A 30 -4.92 10.15 -2.33
C GLU A 30 -4.78 9.38 -1.04
N ILE A 31 -4.89 10.09 0.06
CA ILE A 31 -4.87 9.50 1.40
C ILE A 31 -6.17 9.90 2.06
N ILE A 32 -6.91 8.91 2.55
CA ILE A 32 -8.20 9.16 3.19
C ILE A 32 -8.18 8.60 4.61
N VAL A 33 -9.09 9.12 5.45
CA VAL A 33 -9.27 8.57 6.78
C VAL A 33 -9.92 7.19 6.67
N PHE A 34 -9.71 6.37 7.67
CA PHE A 34 -10.30 5.05 7.69
C PHE A 34 -11.83 5.15 7.61
N GLN A 35 -12.44 4.30 6.82
CA GLN A 35 -13.89 4.26 6.69
C GLN A 35 -14.34 2.81 6.71
N GLU A 36 -15.64 2.63 6.84
CA GLU A 36 -16.23 1.30 6.93
C GLU A 36 -15.91 0.47 5.71
N ILE A 37 -15.59 -0.80 5.95
CA ILE A 37 -15.17 -1.75 4.92
C ILE A 37 -16.20 -2.86 4.84
N THR A 38 -16.58 -3.20 3.61
CA THR A 38 -17.45 -4.35 3.35
C THR A 38 -16.58 -5.58 3.18
N GLU A 39 -16.70 -6.54 4.09
CA GLU A 39 -15.89 -7.75 4.05
C GLU A 39 -16.24 -8.66 2.89
N ILE A 40 -15.23 -9.30 2.34
CA ILE A 40 -15.39 -10.30 1.28
C ILE A 40 -15.17 -11.68 1.92
N PRO A 41 -16.18 -12.57 1.86
CA PRO A 41 -16.02 -13.90 2.43
C PRO A 41 -14.92 -14.70 1.73
N GLU A 42 -14.24 -15.53 2.49
CA GLU A 42 -13.23 -16.46 1.97
C GLU A 42 -12.06 -15.83 1.25
N SER A 43 -11.74 -14.58 1.59
CA SER A 43 -10.53 -13.93 1.05
C SER A 43 -9.37 -14.13 2.02
N GLU A 44 -8.16 -13.84 1.54
CA GLU A 44 -6.97 -13.87 2.40
C GLU A 44 -7.14 -12.89 3.56
N ASP A 45 -6.49 -13.16 4.68
CA ASP A 45 -6.66 -12.35 5.87
C ASP A 45 -6.22 -10.88 5.69
N TYR A 46 -5.25 -10.62 4.80
CA TYR A 46 -4.82 -9.25 4.56
C TYR A 46 -5.79 -8.48 3.68
N VAL A 47 -6.66 -9.15 2.96
CA VAL A 47 -7.70 -8.49 2.17
C VAL A 47 -8.88 -8.22 3.10
N LYS A 48 -9.03 -6.96 3.50
CA LYS A 48 -10.07 -6.60 4.47
C LYS A 48 -11.43 -6.46 3.82
N GLY A 49 -11.46 -6.14 2.54
CA GLY A 49 -12.73 -6.03 1.84
C GLY A 49 -12.72 -4.92 0.81
N LEU A 50 -13.86 -4.26 0.70
CA LEU A 50 -14.11 -3.24 -0.31
C LEU A 50 -14.59 -1.96 0.34
N ILE A 51 -14.22 -0.83 -0.26
CA ILE A 51 -14.79 0.46 0.11
C ILE A 51 -15.41 1.10 -1.13
N ASN A 52 -16.36 1.97 -0.90
CA ASN A 52 -16.96 2.78 -1.96
C ASN A 52 -16.36 4.17 -1.86
N LEU A 53 -15.53 4.53 -2.83
CA LEU A 53 -14.89 5.84 -2.86
C LEU A 53 -15.48 6.62 -4.01
N ARG A 54 -16.43 7.49 -3.68
CA ARG A 54 -17.12 8.34 -4.64
C ARG A 54 -17.69 7.55 -5.82
N GLY A 55 -18.35 6.43 -5.48
CA GLY A 55 -19.01 5.60 -6.47
C GLY A 55 -18.13 4.53 -7.09
N LYS A 56 -16.85 4.53 -6.78
CA LYS A 56 -15.92 3.52 -7.30
C LYS A 56 -15.62 2.51 -6.20
N ILE A 57 -15.76 1.24 -6.53
CA ILE A 57 -15.49 0.17 -5.57
C ILE A 57 -14.02 -0.18 -5.63
N ILE A 58 -13.36 -0.12 -4.48
CA ILE A 58 -11.92 -0.31 -4.37
C ILE A 58 -11.63 -1.38 -3.32
N PRO A 59 -10.82 -2.39 -3.67
CA PRO A 59 -10.38 -3.34 -2.64
C PRO A 59 -9.39 -2.68 -1.71
N VAL A 60 -9.41 -3.09 -0.44
CA VAL A 60 -8.48 -2.58 0.55
C VAL A 60 -7.77 -3.73 1.23
N ILE A 61 -6.49 -3.56 1.44
CA ILE A 61 -5.67 -4.55 2.12
C ILE A 61 -5.03 -3.91 3.35
N ASP A 62 -4.81 -4.74 4.36
CA ASP A 62 -4.16 -4.31 5.59
C ASP A 62 -2.66 -4.60 5.45
N VAL A 63 -1.85 -3.56 5.49
CA VAL A 63 -0.42 -3.68 5.27
C VAL A 63 0.26 -4.55 6.31
N ARG A 64 -0.15 -4.44 7.58
CA ARG A 64 0.43 -5.27 8.63
C ARG A 64 0.19 -6.74 8.37
N LEU A 65 -1.05 -7.09 8.01
CA LEU A 65 -1.38 -8.48 7.72
C LEU A 65 -0.69 -8.96 6.45
N ARG A 66 -0.55 -8.07 5.48
CA ARG A 66 0.18 -8.39 4.24
C ARG A 66 1.65 -8.75 4.56
N PHE A 67 2.23 -8.07 5.54
CA PHE A 67 3.60 -8.34 6.00
C PHE A 67 3.67 -9.51 6.98
N LYS A 68 2.53 -10.15 7.26
CA LYS A 68 2.43 -11.25 8.22
C LYS A 68 2.79 -10.82 9.64
N GLN A 69 2.47 -9.58 9.98
CA GLN A 69 2.63 -9.05 11.31
C GLN A 69 1.32 -9.20 12.09
N GLU A 70 1.40 -9.01 13.40
CA GLU A 70 0.21 -9.05 14.22
C GLU A 70 -0.78 -7.96 13.83
N PRO A 71 -2.09 -8.24 13.87
CA PRO A 71 -3.07 -7.21 13.56
C PRO A 71 -3.04 -6.09 14.59
N PHE A 72 -3.56 -4.93 14.20
CA PHE A 72 -3.67 -3.81 15.12
C PHE A 72 -5.11 -3.31 15.11
N GLU A 73 -5.47 -2.65 16.19
CA GLU A 73 -6.81 -2.10 16.31
C GLU A 73 -6.90 -0.77 15.57
N TYR A 74 -7.86 -0.68 14.64
CA TYR A 74 -8.03 0.54 13.86
C TYR A 74 -8.56 1.66 14.78
N ASN A 75 -8.06 2.86 14.56
CA ASN A 75 -8.40 4.00 15.39
C ASN A 75 -8.49 5.26 14.52
N ASP A 76 -8.58 6.42 15.17
CA ASP A 76 -8.76 7.68 14.46
C ASP A 76 -7.53 8.15 13.68
N ARG A 77 -6.38 7.51 13.88
CA ARG A 77 -5.16 7.80 13.11
C ARG A 77 -4.99 6.88 11.93
N THR A 78 -5.74 5.80 11.90
CA THR A 78 -5.67 4.82 10.82
C THR A 78 -6.11 5.49 9.52
N CYS A 79 -5.31 5.29 8.48
CA CYS A 79 -5.57 5.89 7.18
C CYS A 79 -5.57 4.83 6.09
N ILE A 80 -6.13 5.19 4.96
CA ILE A 80 -6.07 4.36 3.76
C ILE A 80 -5.34 5.15 2.68
N ILE A 81 -4.24 4.60 2.21
CA ILE A 81 -3.49 5.20 1.10
C ILE A 81 -4.01 4.55 -0.18
N VAL A 82 -4.66 5.34 -1.01
CA VAL A 82 -5.20 4.84 -2.28
C VAL A 82 -4.12 4.95 -3.33
N ILE A 83 -3.70 3.81 -3.86
CA ILE A 83 -2.63 3.74 -4.84
C ILE A 83 -3.15 3.21 -6.17
N ASN A 84 -2.41 3.53 -7.21
CA ASN A 84 -2.70 3.03 -8.56
C ASN A 84 -1.43 2.38 -9.09
N VAL A 85 -1.52 1.09 -9.39
CA VAL A 85 -0.40 0.33 -9.95
C VAL A 85 -0.92 -0.41 -11.17
N ARG A 86 -0.43 -0.03 -12.36
CA ARG A 86 -0.86 -0.66 -13.62
C ARG A 86 -2.38 -0.69 -13.76
N ASP A 87 -3.00 0.45 -13.47
CA ASP A 87 -4.46 0.63 -13.56
C ASP A 87 -5.26 -0.14 -12.50
N LEU A 88 -4.59 -0.81 -11.58
CA LEU A 88 -5.25 -1.43 -10.44
C LEU A 88 -5.23 -0.43 -9.28
N VAL A 89 -6.41 -0.03 -8.84
CA VAL A 89 -6.55 0.91 -7.73
C VAL A 89 -6.87 0.13 -6.47
N VAL A 90 -6.05 0.29 -5.45
CA VAL A 90 -6.15 -0.46 -4.20
C VAL A 90 -5.92 0.50 -3.04
N GLY A 91 -6.63 0.28 -1.94
CA GLY A 91 -6.38 1.02 -0.71
C GLY A 91 -5.48 0.22 0.22
N LEU A 92 -4.50 0.89 0.80
CA LEU A 92 -3.60 0.31 1.79
C LEU A 92 -3.94 0.85 3.16
N ILE A 93 -4.37 -0.02 4.06
CA ILE A 93 -4.68 0.38 5.44
C ILE A 93 -3.37 0.43 6.22
N VAL A 94 -3.06 1.59 6.77
CA VAL A 94 -1.83 1.80 7.55
C VAL A 94 -2.16 2.38 8.91
N GLU A 95 -1.29 2.12 9.90
CA GLU A 95 -1.54 2.58 11.26
C GLU A 95 -1.65 4.09 11.36
N LYS A 96 -0.73 4.79 10.73
CA LYS A 96 -0.78 6.25 10.66
C LYS A 96 0.19 6.75 9.60
N ILE A 97 -0.15 7.90 9.04
CA ILE A 97 0.74 8.60 8.12
C ILE A 97 1.76 9.36 8.95
N ALA A 98 3.01 9.31 8.55
CA ALA A 98 4.06 10.08 9.21
C ALA A 98 4.28 11.42 8.52
N GLU A 99 4.87 11.40 7.34
CA GLU A 99 5.17 12.65 6.63
C GLU A 99 5.53 12.36 5.18
N VAL A 100 5.59 13.42 4.38
CA VAL A 100 6.14 13.32 3.03
C VAL A 100 7.58 13.78 3.11
N VAL A 101 8.51 12.95 2.62
CA VAL A 101 9.94 13.24 2.67
C VAL A 101 10.53 13.17 1.28
N GLU A 102 11.64 13.85 1.10
CA GLU A 102 12.43 13.76 -0.13
C GLU A 102 13.64 12.88 0.15
N ILE A 103 13.83 11.86 -0.68
CA ILE A 103 14.99 10.96 -0.56
C ILE A 103 15.65 10.89 -1.92
N THR A 104 16.80 11.51 -2.03
CA THR A 104 17.55 11.52 -3.28
C THR A 104 18.31 10.21 -3.45
N GLU A 105 18.71 9.92 -4.69
CA GLU A 105 19.36 8.66 -5.02
C GLU A 105 20.56 8.34 -4.14
N GLU A 106 21.33 9.34 -3.77
CA GLU A 106 22.53 9.12 -2.92
C GLU A 106 22.16 8.61 -1.54
N ASN A 107 20.93 8.81 -1.10
CA ASN A 107 20.44 8.35 0.19
C ASN A 107 19.58 7.10 0.09
N ILE A 108 19.54 6.49 -1.07
CA ILE A 108 18.82 5.24 -1.28
C ILE A 108 19.83 4.11 -1.38
N LEU A 109 19.75 3.17 -0.45
CA LEU A 109 20.67 2.04 -0.38
C LEU A 109 19.92 0.76 -0.77
N PRO A 110 20.62 -0.20 -1.35
CA PRO A 110 19.97 -1.47 -1.67
C PRO A 110 19.53 -2.17 -0.39
N SER A 111 18.42 -2.90 -0.48
CA SER A 111 17.92 -3.66 0.64
C SER A 111 18.95 -4.73 1.04
N PRO A 112 19.36 -4.76 2.30
CA PRO A 112 20.35 -5.76 2.71
C PRO A 112 19.76 -7.17 2.69
N LYS A 113 20.58 -8.13 2.32
CA LYS A 113 20.17 -9.53 2.38
C LYS A 113 20.54 -10.04 3.76
N MET A 114 19.54 -10.20 4.60
CA MET A 114 19.72 -10.50 6.00
C MET A 114 19.58 -11.99 6.31
N GLY A 115 20.22 -12.82 5.55
CA GLY A 115 20.18 -14.25 5.79
C GLY A 115 18.94 -14.91 5.21
N LYS A 116 18.83 -16.22 5.45
CA LYS A 116 17.80 -17.04 4.82
C LYS A 116 16.41 -16.79 5.39
N ALA A 117 16.34 -16.51 6.67
CA ALA A 117 15.05 -16.32 7.34
C ALA A 117 14.35 -15.05 6.92
N ASP A 118 15.08 -14.09 6.43
CA ASP A 118 14.54 -12.77 6.14
C ASP A 118 14.10 -12.58 4.71
N ALA A 119 14.27 -13.59 3.87
CA ALA A 119 13.90 -13.49 2.46
C ALA A 119 12.40 -13.15 2.29
N SER A 120 11.55 -13.72 3.13
CA SER A 120 10.12 -13.46 3.07
C SER A 120 9.77 -12.10 3.64
N ASP A 121 10.51 -11.65 4.65
CA ASP A 121 10.23 -10.36 5.28
C ASP A 121 10.62 -9.17 4.41
N ASN A 122 11.62 -9.38 3.55
CA ASN A 122 12.10 -8.31 2.66
C ASN A 122 11.47 -8.37 1.27
N LYS A 123 10.48 -9.20 1.12
CA LYS A 123 9.83 -9.43 -0.16
C LYS A 123 9.28 -8.15 -0.78
N TYR A 124 8.76 -7.27 0.04
CA TYR A 124 8.08 -6.06 -0.42
C TYR A 124 8.95 -4.81 -0.37
N VAL A 125 10.10 -4.91 0.26
CA VAL A 125 11.03 -3.79 0.43
C VAL A 125 12.12 -3.91 -0.62
N TYR A 126 12.23 -2.90 -1.49
CA TYR A 126 13.23 -2.95 -2.54
C TYR A 126 14.50 -2.16 -2.19
N ALA A 127 14.42 -1.25 -1.24
CA ALA A 127 15.54 -0.39 -0.90
C ALA A 127 15.32 0.23 0.46
N ILE A 128 16.37 0.89 0.95
CA ILE A 128 16.34 1.58 2.23
C ILE A 128 16.63 3.05 1.97
N GLY A 129 15.81 3.93 2.53
CA GLY A 129 16.02 5.37 2.41
C GLY A 129 16.55 5.96 3.71
N LYS A 130 17.58 6.77 3.59
CA LYS A 130 18.13 7.50 4.73
C LYS A 130 17.52 8.89 4.77
N VAL A 131 16.92 9.24 5.90
CA VAL A 131 16.37 10.57 6.13
C VAL A 131 16.95 11.07 7.45
N GLY A 132 18.00 11.89 7.36
CA GLY A 132 18.73 12.28 8.55
C GLY A 132 19.34 11.06 9.22
N ASP A 133 19.01 10.84 10.48
CA ASP A 133 19.46 9.66 11.21
C ASP A 133 18.46 8.50 11.14
N ASP A 134 17.34 8.71 10.46
CA ASP A 134 16.29 7.72 10.38
C ASP A 134 16.41 6.86 9.14
N VAL A 135 15.81 5.69 9.22
CA VAL A 135 15.78 4.73 8.12
C VAL A 135 14.34 4.46 7.75
N LYS A 136 14.05 4.56 6.46
CA LYS A 136 12.71 4.25 5.93
C LYS A 136 12.84 3.05 5.02
N LEU A 137 11.93 2.09 5.16
CA LEU A 137 11.91 0.90 4.32
C LEU A 137 11.07 1.21 3.10
N LEU A 138 11.69 1.21 1.91
CA LEU A 138 10.99 1.63 0.70
C LEU A 138 10.28 0.45 0.05
N LEU A 139 8.97 0.60 -0.10
CA LEU A 139 8.10 -0.45 -0.62
C LEU A 139 7.98 -0.38 -2.12
N ASP A 140 7.94 -1.56 -2.73
CA ASP A 140 7.60 -1.70 -4.13
C ASP A 140 6.13 -2.06 -4.23
N PRO A 141 5.26 -1.14 -4.68
CA PRO A 141 3.83 -1.43 -4.73
C PRO A 141 3.51 -2.60 -5.66
N GLU A 142 4.28 -2.79 -6.71
CA GLU A 142 4.04 -3.91 -7.62
C GLU A 142 4.25 -5.24 -6.93
N ARG A 143 5.28 -5.34 -6.09
CA ARG A 143 5.50 -6.58 -5.32
C ARG A 143 4.42 -6.77 -4.26
N LEU A 144 3.98 -5.67 -3.68
CA LEU A 144 2.94 -5.71 -2.67
C LEU A 144 1.64 -6.27 -3.23
N LEU A 145 1.32 -5.92 -4.47
CA LEU A 145 0.09 -6.31 -5.15
C LEU A 145 0.27 -7.50 -6.09
N ASN A 146 1.47 -8.01 -6.21
CA ASN A 146 1.75 -9.13 -7.11
C ASN A 146 1.38 -10.46 -6.45
N ASP A 147 0.09 -10.78 -6.49
CA ASP A 147 -0.47 -11.94 -5.83
C ASP A 147 -1.68 -12.39 -6.63
N GLU A 148 -1.80 -13.69 -6.83
CA GLU A 148 -2.93 -14.26 -7.56
C GLU A 148 -4.26 -13.89 -6.93
N GLU A 149 -4.28 -13.81 -5.60
CA GLU A 149 -5.47 -13.46 -4.85
C GLU A 149 -5.96 -12.07 -5.22
N LEU A 150 -5.07 -11.10 -5.29
CA LEU A 150 -5.43 -9.72 -5.65
C LEU A 150 -5.85 -9.63 -7.11
N SER A 151 -5.22 -10.38 -7.98
CA SER A 151 -5.60 -10.44 -9.39
C SER A 151 -6.99 -11.05 -9.56
N SER A 152 -7.27 -12.12 -8.80
CA SER A 152 -8.58 -12.74 -8.79
C SER A 152 -9.65 -11.78 -8.29
N LEU A 153 -9.33 -11.00 -7.29
CA LEU A 153 -10.26 -10.02 -6.72
C LEU A 153 -10.63 -8.95 -7.75
N ASP A 154 -9.64 -8.46 -8.48
CA ASP A 154 -9.89 -7.48 -9.52
C ASP A 154 -10.82 -8.05 -10.60
N ASN A 155 -10.58 -9.28 -11.02
CA ASN A 155 -11.45 -9.96 -11.98
C ASN A 155 -12.86 -10.13 -11.46
N LYS A 156 -13.01 -10.45 -10.18
CA LYS A 156 -14.32 -10.59 -9.56
C LYS A 156 -15.09 -9.27 -9.58
N LEU A 157 -14.40 -8.17 -9.32
CA LEU A 157 -15.04 -6.86 -9.34
C LEU A 157 -15.53 -6.50 -10.73
N GLU A 158 -14.76 -6.81 -11.76
CA GLU A 158 -15.18 -6.57 -13.13
C GLU A 158 -16.41 -7.39 -13.50
N LEU A 159 -16.42 -8.66 -13.10
CA LEU A 159 -17.55 -9.53 -13.36
C LEU A 159 -18.80 -9.06 -12.64
N ASP A 160 -18.67 -8.61 -11.41
CA ASP A 160 -19.81 -8.11 -10.64
C ASP A 160 -20.40 -6.86 -11.26
N GLU A 161 -19.56 -5.96 -11.75
CA GLU A 161 -20.04 -4.77 -12.45
C GLU A 161 -20.82 -5.13 -13.71
N ASP A 162 -20.30 -6.05 -14.50
CA ASP A 162 -20.96 -6.52 -15.70
C ASP A 162 -22.30 -7.17 -15.36
N TYR A 163 -22.33 -7.94 -14.29
CA TYR A 163 -23.55 -8.63 -13.85
C TYR A 163 -24.64 -7.64 -13.44
N GLU A 164 -24.27 -6.62 -12.70
CA GLU A 164 -25.23 -5.59 -12.28
C GLU A 164 -25.82 -4.85 -13.46
N GLU A 165 -25.01 -4.55 -14.45
CA GLU A 165 -25.50 -3.91 -15.67
C GLU A 165 -26.46 -4.81 -16.42
N GLY A 166 -26.22 -6.11 -16.38
CA GLY A 166 -27.08 -7.08 -17.04
C GLY A 166 -28.47 -7.21 -16.43
N ASP A 167 -28.64 -6.86 -15.17
CA ASP A 167 -29.91 -6.95 -14.48
C ASP A 167 -30.90 -5.87 -14.87
N GLU A 168 -30.41 -4.84 -15.51
CA GLU A 168 -31.27 -3.78 -16.00
C GLU A 168 -31.99 -4.19 -17.28
#